data_49b78387e2668d237b852ac8719b41aa
#
_entry.id   49b78387e2668d237b852ac8719b41aa
#
_cell.length_a   1.000
_cell.length_b   1.000
_cell.length_c   1.000
_cell.angle_alpha   90.00
_cell.angle_beta   90.00
_cell.angle_gamma   90.00
#
_symmetry.space_group_name_H-M   'P 1'
#
loop_
_entity.id
_entity.type
_entity.pdbx_description
1 polymer ?
#
loop_
_entity_poly.entity_id
_entity_poly.type
_entity_poly.pdbx_seq_one_letter_code
_entity_poly.pdbx_strand_id
1 'polypeptide(L)'
;IDTRSKKDFEKAHIKGALHIPLAELRERSTELDQSLITITYCNKGVTGNAAQNVLLHHGFTKVYNLSGGNKNYQNYLKMMKLKK
;
A
#
# COMPACT_ATOMS: atom_id res chain seq x y z
N ILE A 1 3.29 0.25 -0.86
CA ILE A 1 2.80 1.51 -1.44
C ILE A 1 1.55 1.95 -0.70
N ASP A 2 1.59 3.15 -0.15
CA ASP A 2 0.43 3.78 0.46
C ASP A 2 -0.35 4.54 -0.61
N THR A 3 -1.59 4.11 -0.87
CA THR A 3 -2.43 4.68 -1.92
C THR A 3 -3.44 5.70 -1.40
N ARG A 4 -3.33 6.07 -0.13
CA ARG A 4 -4.24 7.02 0.52
C ARG A 4 -3.93 8.46 0.13
N SER A 5 -4.77 9.39 0.59
CA SER A 5 -4.51 10.80 0.41
C SER A 5 -3.24 11.24 1.12
N LYS A 6 -2.68 12.37 0.70
CA LYS A 6 -1.49 12.95 1.34
C LYS A 6 -1.74 13.21 2.82
N LYS A 7 -2.92 13.70 3.17
CA LYS A 7 -3.30 13.98 4.56
C LYS A 7 -3.22 12.73 5.44
N ASP A 8 -3.74 11.62 4.95
CA ASP A 8 -3.72 10.35 5.71
C ASP A 8 -2.30 9.82 5.83
N PHE A 9 -1.53 9.90 4.75
CA PHE A 9 -0.12 9.45 4.76
C PHE A 9 0.70 10.24 5.76
N GLU A 10 0.57 11.56 5.77
CA GLU A 10 1.32 12.42 6.69
C GLU A 10 0.95 12.18 8.15
N LYS A 11 -0.32 11.83 8.40
CA LYS A 11 -0.80 11.57 9.75
C LYS A 11 -0.17 10.32 10.36
N ALA A 12 -0.14 9.23 9.60
CA ALA A 12 0.52 7.98 9.99
C ALA A 12 0.62 7.07 8.78
N HIS A 13 1.75 6.41 8.61
CA HIS A 13 1.93 5.42 7.54
C HIS A 13 2.90 4.33 7.97
N ILE A 14 2.95 3.23 7.22
CA ILE A 14 3.88 2.14 7.48
C ILE A 14 5.31 2.65 7.20
N LYS A 15 6.22 2.40 8.12
CA LYS A 15 7.61 2.81 7.99
C LYS A 15 8.21 2.30 6.68
N GLY A 16 8.79 3.20 5.90
CA GLY A 16 9.39 2.86 4.62
C GLY A 16 8.41 2.82 3.45
N ALA A 17 7.12 3.08 3.70
CA ALA A 17 6.13 3.08 2.64
C ALA A 17 6.35 4.23 1.66
N LEU A 18 6.20 3.93 0.37
CA LEU A 18 6.23 4.94 -0.68
C LEU A 18 4.80 5.44 -0.90
N HIS A 19 4.61 6.75 -0.89
CA HIS A 19 3.29 7.35 -1.07
C HIS A 19 3.01 7.60 -2.55
N ILE A 20 2.07 6.84 -3.11
CA ILE A 20 1.58 7.04 -4.48
C ILE A 20 0.06 6.94 -4.44
N PRO A 21 -0.66 8.08 -4.39
CA PRO A 21 -2.13 8.04 -4.41
C PRO A 21 -2.64 7.30 -5.64
N LEU A 22 -3.78 6.64 -5.51
CA LEU A 22 -4.34 5.84 -6.60
C LEU A 22 -4.46 6.63 -7.92
N ALA A 23 -4.86 7.89 -7.84
CA ALA A 23 -5.04 8.74 -9.03
C ALA A 23 -3.74 8.97 -9.81
N GLU A 24 -2.58 8.85 -9.15
CA GLU A 24 -1.27 9.08 -9.76
C GLU A 24 -0.55 7.80 -10.15
N LEU A 25 -1.09 6.65 -9.75
CA LEU A 25 -0.36 5.39 -9.83
C LEU A 25 -0.01 4.99 -11.27
N ARG A 26 -0.90 5.23 -12.23
CA ARG A 26 -0.65 4.88 -13.63
C ARG A 26 0.59 5.58 -14.18
N GLU A 27 0.72 6.86 -13.88
CA GLU A 27 1.85 7.66 -14.35
C GLU A 27 3.11 7.36 -13.56
N ARG A 28 2.98 7.12 -12.27
CA ARG A 28 4.11 6.94 -11.37
C ARG A 28 4.55 5.48 -11.22
N SER A 29 3.89 4.55 -11.90
CA SER A 29 4.29 3.14 -11.86
C SER A 29 5.71 2.92 -12.37
N THR A 30 6.22 3.80 -13.23
CA THR A 30 7.59 3.74 -13.72
C THR A 30 8.64 4.00 -12.63
N GLU A 31 8.25 4.57 -11.50
CA GLU A 31 9.14 4.77 -10.35
C GLU A 31 9.40 3.46 -9.59
N LEU A 32 8.65 2.41 -9.89
CA LEU A 32 8.70 1.14 -9.17
C LEU A 32 9.49 0.09 -9.94
N ASP A 33 10.22 -0.75 -9.19
CA ASP A 33 10.95 -1.87 -9.74
C ASP A 33 10.05 -3.10 -9.80
N GLN A 34 9.68 -3.55 -11.01
CA GLN A 34 8.81 -4.69 -11.24
C GLN A 34 9.40 -6.02 -10.76
N SER A 35 10.71 -6.10 -10.59
CA SER A 35 11.37 -7.32 -10.12
C SER A 35 11.18 -7.55 -8.63
N LEU A 36 10.80 -6.52 -7.89
CA LEU A 36 10.59 -6.59 -6.45
C LEU A 36 9.12 -6.88 -6.12
N ILE A 37 8.90 -7.50 -4.97
CA ILE A 37 7.54 -7.69 -4.45
C ILE A 37 6.99 -6.32 -4.06
N THR A 38 5.81 -5.99 -4.59
CA THR A 38 5.12 -4.73 -4.31
C THR A 38 3.85 -5.00 -3.51
N ILE A 39 3.70 -4.33 -2.40
CA ILE A 39 2.51 -4.46 -1.55
C ILE A 39 1.79 -3.12 -1.54
N THR A 40 0.53 -3.12 -1.97
CA THR A 40 -0.32 -1.92 -1.92
C THR A 40 -1.16 -1.93 -0.66
N TYR A 41 -1.49 -0.76 -0.12
CA TYR A 41 -2.40 -0.69 1.02
C TYR A 41 -3.13 0.65 1.08
N CYS A 42 -4.26 0.63 1.75
CA CYS A 42 -5.05 1.82 2.08
C CYS A 42 -5.64 1.63 3.49
N ASN A 43 -6.67 2.37 3.86
CA ASN A 43 -7.25 2.21 5.21
C ASN A 43 -8.00 0.88 5.39
N LYS A 44 -8.79 0.46 4.40
CA LYS A 44 -9.65 -0.71 4.50
C LYS A 44 -9.40 -1.78 3.43
N GLY A 45 -8.42 -1.58 2.57
CA GLY A 45 -8.09 -2.53 1.50
C GLY A 45 -8.76 -2.27 0.16
N VAL A 46 -9.80 -1.44 0.09
CA VAL A 46 -10.55 -1.20 -1.16
C VAL A 46 -9.70 -0.46 -2.19
N THR A 47 -9.14 0.69 -1.81
CA THR A 47 -8.28 1.47 -2.70
C THR A 47 -6.98 0.73 -3.01
N GLY A 48 -6.44 0.00 -2.02
CA GLY A 48 -5.26 -0.84 -2.22
C GLY A 48 -5.50 -1.95 -3.23
N ASN A 49 -6.70 -2.54 -3.23
CA ASN A 49 -7.07 -3.55 -4.22
C ASN A 49 -7.16 -2.97 -5.63
N ALA A 50 -7.73 -1.77 -5.76
CA ALA A 50 -7.78 -1.08 -7.04
C ALA A 50 -6.36 -0.77 -7.54
N ALA A 51 -5.46 -0.35 -6.66
CA ALA A 51 -4.07 -0.09 -6.99
C ALA A 51 -3.35 -1.36 -7.46
N GLN A 52 -3.60 -2.49 -6.79
CA GLN A 52 -3.07 -3.78 -7.21
C GLN A 52 -3.46 -4.09 -8.65
N ASN A 53 -4.73 -3.89 -8.99
CA ASN A 53 -5.23 -4.13 -10.34
C ASN A 53 -4.57 -3.21 -11.37
N VAL A 54 -4.37 -1.93 -11.04
CA VAL A 54 -3.67 -0.99 -11.93
C VAL A 54 -2.26 -1.51 -12.24
N LEU A 55 -1.51 -1.93 -11.22
CA LEU A 55 -0.16 -2.43 -11.40
C LEU A 55 -0.12 -3.71 -12.21
N LEU A 56 -1.06 -4.63 -11.97
CA LEU A 56 -1.15 -5.87 -12.76
C LEU A 56 -1.38 -5.57 -14.24
N HIS A 57 -2.19 -4.56 -14.56
CA HIS A 57 -2.42 -4.13 -15.95
C HIS A 57 -1.19 -3.45 -16.57
N HIS A 58 -0.24 -3.00 -15.77
CA HIS A 58 1.00 -2.38 -16.23
C HIS A 58 2.19 -3.33 -16.24
N GLY A 59 1.93 -4.64 -16.20
CA GLY A 59 2.97 -5.66 -16.33
C GLY A 59 3.61 -6.12 -15.04
N PHE A 60 3.16 -5.62 -13.90
CA PHE A 60 3.66 -6.10 -12.62
C PHE A 60 3.08 -7.49 -12.33
N THR A 61 3.90 -8.40 -11.82
CA THR A 61 3.48 -9.78 -11.52
C THR A 61 3.53 -10.11 -10.03
N LYS A 62 4.34 -9.39 -9.26
CA LYS A 62 4.56 -9.65 -7.83
C LYS A 62 3.89 -8.57 -6.99
N VAL A 63 2.57 -8.42 -7.15
CA VAL A 63 1.81 -7.37 -6.47
C VAL A 63 0.77 -8.01 -5.56
N TYR A 64 0.75 -7.55 -4.33
CA TYR A 64 -0.19 -8.02 -3.31
C TYR A 64 -0.86 -6.83 -2.63
N ASN A 65 -2.10 -7.01 -2.20
CA ASN A 65 -2.81 -5.99 -1.43
C ASN A 65 -2.84 -6.41 0.05
N LEU A 66 -2.46 -5.49 0.94
CA LEU A 66 -2.52 -5.74 2.37
C LEU A 66 -3.99 -5.73 2.82
N SER A 67 -4.52 -6.90 3.12
CA SER A 67 -5.91 -7.06 3.54
C SER A 67 -6.19 -6.28 4.83
N GLY A 68 -7.28 -5.48 4.83
CA GLY A 68 -7.60 -4.60 5.93
C GLY A 68 -6.77 -3.32 5.97
N GLY A 69 -5.77 -3.18 5.10
CA GLY A 69 -4.98 -1.98 4.94
C GLY A 69 -4.20 -1.55 6.17
N ASN A 70 -3.96 -0.24 6.28
CA ASN A 70 -3.19 0.34 7.37
C ASN A 70 -3.83 0.08 8.75
N LYS A 71 -5.14 0.10 8.82
CA LYS A 71 -5.85 -0.14 10.09
C LYS A 71 -5.54 -1.52 10.65
N ASN A 72 -5.57 -2.54 9.79
CA ASN A 72 -5.27 -3.92 10.19
C ASN A 72 -3.81 -4.08 10.60
N TYR A 73 -2.90 -3.44 9.87
CA TYR A 73 -1.48 -3.45 10.18
C TYR A 73 -1.19 -2.81 11.53
N GLN A 74 -1.83 -1.68 11.85
CA GLN A 74 -1.66 -1.01 13.14
C GLN A 74 -2.16 -1.88 14.28
N ASN A 75 -3.28 -2.58 14.09
CA ASN A 75 -3.79 -3.51 15.09
C ASN A 75 -2.83 -4.66 15.33
N TYR A 76 -2.25 -5.20 14.26
CA TYR A 76 -1.23 -6.26 14.34
C TYR A 76 -0.03 -5.81 15.16
N LEU A 77 0.47 -4.60 14.94
CA LEU A 77 1.59 -4.05 15.70
C LEU A 77 1.27 -3.92 17.18
N LYS A 78 0.05 -3.49 17.51
CA LYS A 78 -0.40 -3.39 18.91
C LYS A 78 -0.42 -4.75 19.57
N MET A 79 -0.90 -5.77 18.88
CA MET A 79 -0.92 -7.14 19.40
C MET A 79 0.50 -7.67 19.66
N MET A 80 1.44 -7.37 18.78
CA MET A 80 2.82 -7.77 18.96
C MET A 80 3.46 -7.13 20.20
N LYS A 81 3.14 -5.86 20.46
CA LYS A 81 3.64 -5.17 21.65
C LYS A 81 3.10 -5.78 22.94
N LEU A 82 1.85 -6.24 22.91
CA LEU A 82 1.21 -6.85 24.08
C LEU A 82 1.80 -8.23 24.41
N LYS A 83 2.36 -8.91 23.42
CA LYS A 83 2.96 -10.24 23.62
C LYS A 83 4.37 -10.19 24.19
N LYS A 84 4.95 -9.03 24.23
CA LYS A 84 6.28 -8.82 24.82
C LYS A 84 6.16 -8.48 26.28
#